data_fc54e050de8e479c20503a1ef180825d
#
_entry.id   fc54e050de8e479c20503a1ef180825d
#
_cell.length_a   1.000
_cell.length_b   1.000
_cell.length_c   1.000
_cell.angle_alpha   90.00
_cell.angle_beta   90.00
_cell.angle_gamma   90.00
#
_symmetry.space_group_name_H-M   'P 1'
#
loop_
_entity.id
_entity.type
_entity.pdbx_description
1 polymer ?
#
loop_
_entity_poly.entity_id
_entity_poly.type
_entity_poly.pdbx_seq_one_letter_code
_entity_poly.pdbx_strand_id
1 'polypeptide(L)'
;MKRLASVLLSVLTMAGVRPSASEAVASAPEQAVIVHFDYGNADWKPFFAFEKILEDVIKKSGAGDYDGNELAVDGSDGSLYMYGPDADKLLAVAKPILLSTSLLKNVTVTLRYGSVKDRLARVVKVRLSS
;
A
#
# COMPACT_ATOMS: atom_id res chain seq x y z
N MET A 1 -7.12 -33.84 -37.08
CA MET A 1 -7.54 -33.60 -36.59
C MET A 1 -8.07 -33.46 -36.15
N LYS A 2 -7.98 -33.12 -35.88
CA LYS A 2 -8.50 -32.84 -35.21
C LYS A 2 -8.76 -32.24 -34.52
N ARG A 3 -8.66 -32.12 -34.64
CA ARG A 3 -8.91 -31.58 -33.92
C ARG A 3 -9.38 -31.01 -33.18
N LEU A 4 -9.28 -30.94 -33.07
CA LEU A 4 -9.70 -30.39 -32.25
C LEU A 4 -10.08 -29.99 -31.58
N ALA A 5 -10.11 -30.06 -31.86
CA ALA A 5 -10.54 -29.62 -31.08
C ALA A 5 -10.67 -29.29 -30.35
N SER A 6 -10.54 -29.27 -30.33
CA SER A 6 -10.76 -28.83 -29.45
C SER A 6 -10.86 -28.32 -28.74
N VAL A 7 -10.71 -28.46 -28.89
CA VAL A 7 -10.94 -27.87 -28.03
C VAL A 7 -11.17 -27.40 -27.28
N LEU A 8 -11.01 -27.46 -27.31
CA LEU A 8 -11.39 -26.97 -26.46
C LEU A 8 -11.49 -26.59 -25.70
N LEU A 9 -11.32 -26.61 -25.69
CA LEU A 9 -11.62 -26.16 -24.85
C LEU A 9 -11.67 -25.71 -24.14
N SER A 10 -11.65 -25.80 -24.29
CA SER A 10 -11.92 -25.24 -23.48
C SER A 10 -11.96 -24.85 -22.81
N VAL A 11 -11.76 -25.05 -22.93
CA VAL A 11 -12.06 -24.50 -22.12
C VAL A 11 -12.14 -24.18 -21.50
N LEU A 12 -11.93 -24.22 -21.48
CA LEU A 12 -12.26 -23.79 -20.80
C LEU A 12 -12.31 -23.44 -20.24
N THR A 13 -12.22 -23.49 -20.28
CA THR A 13 -12.56 -23.03 -19.68
C THR A 13 -12.59 -22.65 -19.10
N MET A 14 -12.38 -22.64 -19.13
CA MET A 14 -12.58 -22.12 -18.54
C MET A 14 -12.78 -21.56 -18.09
N ALA A 15 -12.50 -21.50 -18.38
CA ALA A 15 -12.86 -20.81 -17.91
C ALA A 15 -12.91 -20.42 -17.47
N GLY A 16 -12.64 -20.32 -17.50
CA GLY A 16 -12.86 -19.69 -16.84
C GLY A 16 -12.65 -19.28 -16.50
N VAL A 17 -12.43 -19.25 -16.51
CA VAL A 17 -12.50 -18.58 -16.00
C VAL A 17 -12.43 -18.16 -15.56
N ARG A 18 -12.16 -17.89 -15.40
CA ARG A 18 -12.32 -17.36 -14.73
C ARG A 18 -12.25 -16.65 -14.34
N PRO A 19 -12.10 -16.52 -14.34
CA PRO A 19 -12.09 -15.70 -13.71
C PRO A 19 -12.05 -15.31 -13.32
N SER A 20 -11.77 -15.11 -13.25
CA SER A 20 -11.84 -14.50 -12.67
C SER A 20 -11.64 -14.24 -12.25
N ALA A 21 -11.08 -14.20 -12.13
CA ALA A 21 -11.08 -13.76 -11.50
C ALA A 21 -11.04 -13.15 -11.33
N SER A 22 -10.29 -12.90 -11.58
CA SER A 22 -10.49 -12.05 -11.32
C SER A 22 -11.35 -11.64 -10.85
N GLU A 23 -11.62 -11.63 -10.94
CA GLU A 23 -12.57 -11.19 -10.39
C GLU A 23 -12.58 -11.39 -9.09
N ALA A 24 -12.31 -12.16 -8.89
CA ALA A 24 -12.50 -12.41 -7.60
C ALA A 24 -11.63 -11.67 -6.77
N VAL A 25 -10.61 -11.44 -7.31
CA VAL A 25 -9.81 -10.72 -6.67
C VAL A 25 -10.28 -9.59 -6.08
N ALA A 26 -11.12 -9.09 -6.67
CA ALA A 26 -11.62 -7.92 -6.24
C ALA A 26 -12.41 -8.09 -5.01
N SER A 27 -12.53 -9.24 -4.54
CA SER A 27 -13.36 -9.43 -3.39
C SER A 27 -12.77 -8.90 -2.11
N ALA A 28 -11.50 -8.69 -2.02
CA ALA A 28 -10.92 -8.16 -0.79
C ALA A 28 -10.94 -6.63 -0.81
N PRO A 29 -11.61 -5.98 0.15
CA PRO A 29 -11.59 -4.53 0.22
C PRO A 29 -10.18 -4.03 0.46
N GLU A 30 -9.81 -2.98 -0.24
CA GLU A 30 -8.50 -2.39 -0.08
C GLU A 30 -8.43 -1.61 1.23
N GLN A 31 -7.48 -1.97 2.06
CA GLN A 31 -7.19 -1.26 3.30
C GLN A 31 -6.08 -0.27 3.07
N ALA A 32 -5.86 0.62 4.01
CA ALA A 32 -4.86 1.68 3.84
C ALA A 32 -3.97 1.85 5.06
N VAL A 33 -2.72 2.21 4.78
CA VAL A 33 -1.77 2.68 5.79
C VAL A 33 -1.35 4.07 5.33
N ILE A 34 -1.73 5.09 6.08
CA ILE A 34 -1.42 6.47 5.75
C ILE A 34 -0.50 7.00 6.83
N VAL A 35 0.71 7.41 6.45
CA VAL A 35 1.72 7.88 7.38
C VAL A 35 1.81 9.38 7.27
N HIS A 36 1.63 10.08 8.40
CA HIS A 36 1.86 11.52 8.48
C HIS A 36 3.12 11.77 9.31
N PHE A 37 3.93 12.74 8.90
CA PHE A 37 5.16 13.08 9.60
C PHE A 37 5.48 14.56 9.47
N ASP A 38 6.21 15.07 10.45
CA ASP A 38 6.81 16.40 10.38
C ASP A 38 8.20 16.25 9.78
N TYR A 39 8.64 17.22 9.00
CA TYR A 39 9.94 17.16 8.32
C TYR A 39 10.82 18.35 8.74
N GLY A 40 10.35 19.56 8.52
CA GLY A 40 11.06 20.75 8.99
C GLY A 40 12.27 21.14 8.15
N ASN A 41 12.28 20.80 6.87
CA ASN A 41 13.38 21.12 5.97
C ASN A 41 12.83 21.28 4.56
N ALA A 42 13.15 22.40 3.91
CA ALA A 42 12.68 22.64 2.54
C ALA A 42 13.35 21.75 1.50
N ASP A 43 14.46 21.08 1.87
CA ASP A 43 15.16 20.16 0.97
C ASP A 43 14.59 18.75 1.10
N TRP A 44 13.83 18.33 0.10
CA TRP A 44 13.23 17.02 0.09
C TRP A 44 14.12 15.92 -0.51
N LYS A 45 15.34 16.26 -0.95
CA LYS A 45 16.21 15.24 -1.58
C LYS A 45 16.51 14.05 -0.65
N PRO A 46 16.88 14.26 0.61
CA PRO A 46 17.12 13.11 1.50
C PRO A 46 15.87 12.24 1.66
N PHE A 47 14.70 12.89 1.68
CA PHE A 47 13.45 12.18 1.79
C PHE A 47 13.23 11.28 0.57
N PHE A 48 13.50 11.76 -0.64
CA PHE A 48 13.28 10.95 -1.84
C PHE A 48 14.16 9.70 -1.86
N ALA A 49 15.38 9.78 -1.33
CA ALA A 49 16.24 8.61 -1.19
C ALA A 49 15.63 7.60 -0.21
N PHE A 50 15.09 8.08 0.91
CA PHE A 50 14.40 7.25 1.88
C PHE A 50 13.13 6.62 1.27
N GLU A 51 12.35 7.42 0.55
CA GLU A 51 11.12 6.96 -0.08
C GLU A 51 11.38 5.80 -1.03
N LYS A 52 12.45 5.86 -1.78
CA LYS A 52 12.81 4.79 -2.72
C LYS A 52 13.06 3.48 -1.99
N ILE A 53 13.71 3.53 -0.84
CA ILE A 53 13.96 2.33 -0.03
C ILE A 53 12.63 1.76 0.47
N LEU A 54 11.75 2.62 0.97
CA LEU A 54 10.44 2.20 1.47
C LEU A 54 9.62 1.54 0.36
N GLU A 55 9.57 2.18 -0.80
CA GLU A 55 8.84 1.65 -1.94
C GLU A 55 9.36 0.27 -2.35
N ASP A 56 10.68 0.12 -2.43
CA ASP A 56 11.28 -1.16 -2.80
C ASP A 56 10.97 -2.27 -1.79
N VAL A 57 11.02 -1.96 -0.50
CA VAL A 57 10.73 -2.94 0.54
C VAL A 57 9.27 -3.39 0.47
N ILE A 58 8.35 -2.45 0.30
CA ILE A 58 6.94 -2.78 0.20
C ILE A 58 6.67 -3.62 -1.04
N LYS A 59 7.24 -3.24 -2.17
CA LYS A 59 7.07 -3.97 -3.42
C LYS A 59 7.56 -5.40 -3.29
N LYS A 60 8.72 -5.61 -2.70
CA LYS A 60 9.30 -6.95 -2.54
C LYS A 60 8.51 -7.80 -1.55
N SER A 61 7.86 -7.18 -0.59
CA SER A 61 7.11 -7.92 0.43
C SER A 61 5.84 -8.55 -0.10
N GLY A 62 5.26 -7.98 -1.15
CA GLY A 62 3.97 -8.42 -1.64
C GLY A 62 2.80 -8.06 -0.73
N ALA A 63 3.02 -7.24 0.30
CA ALA A 63 1.96 -6.91 1.27
C ALA A 63 1.00 -5.83 0.77
N GLY A 64 1.39 -5.12 -0.28
CA GLY A 64 0.56 -4.06 -0.84
C GLY A 64 1.36 -3.19 -1.80
N ASP A 65 0.83 -2.01 -2.06
CA ASP A 65 1.42 -1.05 -2.98
C ASP A 65 1.73 0.26 -2.28
N TYR A 66 2.87 0.83 -2.61
CA TYR A 66 3.21 2.18 -2.19
C TYR A 66 2.68 3.14 -3.26
N ASP A 67 1.77 4.03 -2.88
CA ASP A 67 1.07 4.88 -3.84
C ASP A 67 1.61 6.31 -3.92
N GLY A 68 2.65 6.63 -3.17
CA GLY A 68 3.26 7.95 -3.27
C GLY A 68 3.06 8.82 -2.04
N ASN A 69 3.27 10.10 -2.24
CA ASN A 69 3.31 11.05 -1.13
C ASN A 69 2.57 12.34 -1.43
N GLU A 70 2.33 13.10 -0.37
CA GLU A 70 1.98 14.50 -0.45
C GLU A 70 2.94 15.25 0.46
N LEU A 71 3.66 16.22 -0.06
CA LEU A 71 4.69 16.95 0.67
C LEU A 71 4.38 18.43 0.67
N ALA A 72 4.48 19.07 1.84
CA ALA A 72 4.29 20.50 1.95
C ALA A 72 5.43 21.22 1.20
N VAL A 73 5.07 22.23 0.43
CA VAL A 73 6.05 22.98 -0.37
C VAL A 73 7.12 23.61 0.52
N ASP A 74 6.74 24.05 1.72
CA ASP A 74 7.68 24.69 2.65
C ASP A 74 8.50 23.69 3.47
N GLY A 75 8.32 22.40 3.26
CA GLY A 75 9.06 21.37 3.99
C GLY A 75 8.57 21.11 5.39
N SER A 76 7.40 21.62 5.78
CA SER A 76 6.92 21.46 7.15
C SER A 76 6.52 20.03 7.47
N ASP A 77 5.78 19.39 6.61
CA ASP A 77 5.26 18.04 6.84
C ASP A 77 4.98 17.30 5.54
N GLY A 78 4.58 16.04 5.68
CA GLY A 78 4.19 15.23 4.54
C GLY A 78 3.37 14.03 4.95
N SER A 79 2.87 13.34 3.94
CA SER A 79 2.11 12.09 4.13
C SER A 79 2.53 11.08 3.09
N LEU A 80 2.49 9.81 3.48
CA LEU A 80 2.77 8.66 2.60
C LEU A 80 1.53 7.80 2.53
N TYR A 81 1.24 7.26 1.36
CA TYR A 81 0.03 6.48 1.12
C TYR A 81 0.39 5.07 0.66
N MET A 82 -0.13 4.07 1.37
CA MET A 82 0.08 2.66 1.06
C MET A 82 -1.26 1.95 1.14
N TYR A 83 -1.47 0.99 0.26
CA TYR A 83 -2.74 0.26 0.17
C TYR A 83 -2.48 -1.23 0.01
N GLY A 84 -3.35 -2.05 0.57
CA GLY A 84 -3.25 -3.48 0.45
C GLY A 84 -4.40 -4.20 1.12
N PRO A 85 -4.43 -5.53 1.02
CA PRO A 85 -5.54 -6.31 1.59
C PRO A 85 -5.50 -6.44 3.12
N ASP A 86 -4.35 -6.14 3.74
CA ASP A 86 -4.17 -6.29 5.19
C ASP A 86 -3.30 -5.14 5.71
N ALA A 87 -3.95 -4.14 6.30
CA ALA A 87 -3.26 -2.95 6.79
C ALA A 87 -2.24 -3.28 7.89
N ASP A 88 -2.55 -4.23 8.76
CA ASP A 88 -1.62 -4.60 9.85
C ASP A 88 -0.35 -5.21 9.28
N LYS A 89 -0.49 -6.08 8.29
CA LYS A 89 0.67 -6.70 7.66
C LYS A 89 1.49 -5.68 6.91
N LEU A 90 0.84 -4.77 6.21
CA LEU A 90 1.51 -3.72 5.47
C LEU A 90 2.28 -2.80 6.42
N LEU A 91 1.68 -2.42 7.55
CA LEU A 91 2.39 -1.63 8.55
C LEU A 91 3.57 -2.41 9.14
N ALA A 92 3.42 -3.69 9.39
CA ALA A 92 4.52 -4.49 9.92
C ALA A 92 5.73 -4.49 8.98
N VAL A 93 5.50 -4.45 7.67
CA VAL A 93 6.57 -4.36 6.68
C VAL A 93 7.18 -2.96 6.66
N ALA A 94 6.36 -1.92 6.70
CA ALA A 94 6.82 -0.53 6.60
C ALA A 94 7.48 -0.02 7.87
N LYS A 95 7.03 -0.47 9.03
CA LYS A 95 7.43 0.08 10.31
C LYS A 95 8.94 0.12 10.55
N PRO A 96 9.69 -0.96 10.32
CA PRO A 96 11.14 -0.91 10.53
C PRO A 96 11.82 0.16 9.67
N ILE A 97 11.31 0.36 8.45
CA ILE A 97 11.88 1.34 7.54
C ILE A 97 11.52 2.75 8.02
N LEU A 98 10.28 2.97 8.43
CA LEU A 98 9.86 4.27 8.94
C LEU A 98 10.66 4.67 10.18
N LEU A 99 11.03 3.70 11.02
CA LEU A 99 11.78 3.96 12.24
C LEU A 99 13.30 3.98 12.02
N SER A 100 13.78 3.64 10.83
CA SER A 100 15.21 3.59 10.53
C SER A 100 15.83 4.94 10.25
N THR A 101 15.02 5.97 10.06
CA THR A 101 15.50 7.29 9.68
C THR A 101 15.12 8.34 10.72
N SER A 102 15.97 9.34 10.90
CA SER A 102 15.67 10.50 11.72
C SER A 102 15.02 11.64 10.92
N LEU A 103 14.84 11.44 9.61
CA LEU A 103 14.23 12.46 8.75
C LEU A 103 12.76 12.71 9.09
N LEU A 104 12.04 11.67 9.50
CA LEU A 104 10.62 11.77 9.80
C LEU A 104 10.41 11.92 11.30
N LYS A 105 9.73 12.98 11.69
CA LYS A 105 9.46 13.29 13.10
C LYS A 105 7.98 13.21 13.38
N ASN A 106 7.64 12.93 14.62
CA ASN A 106 6.23 12.86 15.04
C ASN A 106 5.39 11.98 14.12
N VAL A 107 5.92 10.79 13.81
CA VAL A 107 5.30 9.89 12.84
C VAL A 107 4.01 9.30 13.41
N THR A 108 2.91 9.55 12.73
CA THR A 108 1.60 9.03 13.08
C THR A 108 1.07 8.23 11.91
N VAL A 109 0.53 7.04 12.18
CA VAL A 109 -0.01 6.16 11.15
C VAL A 109 -1.51 6.06 11.34
N THR A 110 -2.25 6.25 10.26
CA THR A 110 -3.68 5.98 10.22
C THR A 110 -3.90 4.65 9.47
N LEU A 111 -4.54 3.71 10.15
CA LEU A 111 -4.89 2.43 9.56
C LEU A 111 -6.39 2.44 9.27
N ARG A 112 -6.76 2.20 8.01
CA ARG A 112 -8.16 2.05 7.63
C ARG A 112 -8.39 0.61 7.23
N TYR A 113 -9.28 -0.07 7.92
CA TYR A 113 -9.50 -1.52 7.76
C TYR A 113 -10.65 -1.82 6.80
N GLY A 114 -10.77 -1.04 5.75
CA GLY A 114 -11.77 -1.24 4.71
C GLY A 114 -11.60 -0.25 3.58
N SER A 115 -12.49 -0.34 2.60
CA SER A 115 -12.47 0.55 1.44
C SER A 115 -12.75 1.99 1.86
N VAL A 116 -12.22 2.94 1.11
CA VAL A 116 -12.50 4.35 1.32
C VAL A 116 -14.01 4.63 1.19
N LYS A 117 -14.73 3.78 0.48
CA LYS A 117 -16.17 3.93 0.30
C LYS A 117 -16.97 3.33 1.45
N ASP A 118 -16.36 2.54 2.30
CA ASP A 118 -17.02 1.93 3.44
C ASP A 118 -17.02 2.90 4.61
N ARG A 119 -18.15 3.55 4.84
CA ARG A 119 -18.28 4.55 5.88
C ARG A 119 -18.23 3.96 7.28
N LEU A 120 -18.34 2.64 7.40
CA LEU A 120 -18.28 1.95 8.68
C LEU A 120 -16.92 1.28 8.90
N ALA A 121 -15.99 1.45 7.98
CA ALA A 121 -14.66 0.86 8.13
C ALA A 121 -13.99 1.40 9.39
N ARG A 122 -13.38 0.50 10.15
CA ARG A 122 -12.67 0.90 11.36
C ARG A 122 -11.41 1.67 10.97
N VAL A 123 -11.14 2.75 11.69
CA VAL A 123 -9.96 3.58 11.49
C VAL A 123 -9.24 3.70 12.83
N VAL A 124 -7.95 3.45 12.84
CA VAL A 124 -7.13 3.51 14.06
C VAL A 124 -5.91 4.38 13.78
N LYS A 125 -5.56 5.24 14.73
CA LYS A 125 -4.35 6.05 14.65
C LYS A 125 -3.34 5.54 15.66
N VAL A 126 -2.09 5.38 15.21
CA VAL A 126 -1.00 4.89 16.03
C VAL A 126 0.17 5.86 15.91
N ARG A 127 0.72 6.25 17.04
CA ARG A 127 1.92 7.08 17.02
C ARG A 127 3.14 6.16 17.04
N LEU A 128 4.02 6.32 16.04
CA LEU A 128 5.22 5.50 15.95
C LEU A 128 6.44 6.15 16.61
N SER A 129 6.53 7.46 16.55
CA SER A 129 7.71 8.13 17.08
C SER A 129 7.37 9.52 17.57
N SER A 130 8.21 10.06 18.43
CA SER A 130 8.09 11.42 18.89
C SER A 130 8.84 12.37 17.99
#